data_08a6584b9a80d4f4d5ec05e46e8ca894
#
_entry.id   08a6584b9a80d4f4d5ec05e46e8ca894
#
_cell.length_a   1.000
_cell.length_b   1.000
_cell.length_c   1.000
_cell.angle_alpha   90.00
_cell.angle_beta   90.00
_cell.angle_gamma   90.00
#
_symmetry.space_group_name_H-M   'P 1'
#
loop_
_entity.id
_entity.type
_entity.pdbx_description
1 polymer ?
#
loop_
_entity_poly.entity_id
_entity_poly.type
_entity_poly.pdbx_seq_one_letter_code
_entity_poly.pdbx_strand_id
1 'polypeptide(L)'
;MLFRSTVQTQRADGTSGTFECSYLFMCAGYYSYKAGYLPEFPGREKFRGTIVHPQEWPEDLDWAGRRVVVVGSGATAVTLVPAMARTAARVTMLQRSPTYMVARPDVDRLANWLRRWLPAALAYRVTRAKNVWRQQFVYRRTRTAPDKVRRLLLDGVREALGPGHDVDRHFTPRYDPWDQRLCLVPNGDFFAEVRRGAVEVVTDEIATFDEAGIVLASGARLDADVVVTATGLRLVTPGEAEFVVDGEPVDFARTWTYKGLAFSDVPNMASTFGYVNASWTLRSDLVARYVCRLLRHMAATGTRRCTPRLREADRGMTPRPWIDGFSAGYVRRGIDRLPRQGDRTPWLNPQDYARDRRMLRRDPVDDGVMVFDVPA
;
A
#
# COMPACT_ATOMS: atom_id res chain seq x y z
N MET A 1 -39.96 2.82 5.86
CA MET A 1 -38.83 2.35 6.70
C MET A 1 -37.58 3.19 6.40
N LEU A 2 -36.88 3.70 7.39
CA LEU A 2 -35.64 4.46 7.15
C LEU A 2 -34.56 3.45 6.70
N PHE A 3 -33.92 3.68 5.56
CA PHE A 3 -32.73 2.89 5.20
C PHE A 3 -31.65 3.12 6.27
N ARG A 4 -31.20 2.07 6.91
CA ARG A 4 -30.17 2.10 7.93
C ARG A 4 -29.20 0.95 7.73
N SER A 5 -27.92 1.24 7.89
CA SER A 5 -26.91 0.21 8.05
C SER A 5 -26.65 -0.01 9.52
N THR A 6 -26.61 -1.27 9.93
CA THR A 6 -26.24 -1.66 11.29
C THR A 6 -24.81 -2.19 11.27
N VAL A 7 -23.95 -1.58 12.08
CA VAL A 7 -22.56 -2.00 12.25
C VAL A 7 -22.43 -2.71 13.59
N GLN A 8 -22.16 -4.00 13.56
CA GLN A 8 -21.86 -4.79 14.75
C GLN A 8 -20.36 -4.87 14.95
N THR A 9 -19.91 -4.66 16.17
CA THR A 9 -18.48 -4.69 16.54
C THR A 9 -18.29 -5.61 17.74
N GLN A 10 -17.17 -6.30 17.78
CA GLN A 10 -16.72 -7.08 18.92
C GLN A 10 -15.35 -6.56 19.35
N ARG A 11 -15.20 -6.25 20.63
CA ARG A 11 -13.93 -5.84 21.24
C ARG A 11 -13.09 -7.05 21.64
N ALA A 12 -11.80 -6.83 21.88
CA ALA A 12 -10.89 -7.88 22.33
C ALA A 12 -11.29 -8.52 23.67
N ASP A 13 -12.00 -7.78 24.53
CA ASP A 13 -12.57 -8.25 25.81
C ASP A 13 -13.87 -9.07 25.64
N GLY A 14 -14.33 -9.28 24.39
CA GLY A 14 -15.55 -10.00 24.06
C GLY A 14 -16.82 -9.15 24.10
N THR A 15 -16.75 -7.88 24.52
CA THR A 15 -17.92 -6.99 24.53
C THR A 15 -18.33 -6.63 23.10
N SER A 16 -19.63 -6.64 22.84
CA SER A 16 -20.21 -6.28 21.55
C SER A 16 -20.79 -4.87 21.57
N GLY A 17 -20.73 -4.19 20.44
CA GLY A 17 -21.35 -2.89 20.21
C GLY A 17 -22.17 -2.89 18.93
N THR A 18 -23.24 -2.12 18.90
CA THR A 18 -24.08 -1.94 17.71
C THR A 18 -24.23 -0.46 17.42
N PHE A 19 -23.98 -0.08 16.16
CA PHE A 19 -24.12 1.28 15.68
C PHE A 19 -25.07 1.31 14.49
N GLU A 20 -25.94 2.28 14.44
CA GLU A 20 -26.79 2.54 13.28
C GLU A 20 -26.30 3.77 12.52
N CYS A 21 -26.23 3.69 11.19
CA CYS A 21 -25.89 4.82 10.33
C CYS A 21 -26.69 4.83 9.04
N SER A 22 -26.86 6.01 8.46
CA SER A 22 -27.50 6.17 7.15
C SER A 22 -26.53 6.01 5.99
N TYR A 23 -25.23 6.13 6.24
CA TYR A 23 -24.17 6.01 5.24
C TYR A 23 -22.89 5.54 5.91
N LEU A 24 -22.21 4.56 5.31
CA LEU A 24 -20.97 3.99 5.82
C LEU A 24 -19.77 4.46 4.98
N PHE A 25 -18.86 5.19 5.59
CA PHE A 25 -17.60 5.58 4.95
C PHE A 25 -16.44 4.77 5.54
N MET A 26 -16.02 3.72 4.83
CA MET A 26 -14.95 2.81 5.27
C MET A 26 -13.57 3.40 5.01
N CYS A 27 -12.83 3.63 6.09
CA CYS A 27 -11.44 4.09 6.07
C CYS A 27 -10.48 3.05 6.66
N ALA A 28 -10.87 1.78 6.69
CA ALA A 28 -10.15 0.69 7.33
C ALA A 28 -8.90 0.20 6.57
N GLY A 29 -8.62 0.77 5.38
CA GLY A 29 -7.51 0.32 4.55
C GLY A 29 -7.78 -1.01 3.84
N TYR A 30 -6.72 -1.72 3.47
CA TYR A 30 -6.81 -2.94 2.66
C TYR A 30 -5.81 -4.02 3.08
N TYR A 31 -5.25 -3.89 4.25
CA TYR A 31 -4.41 -4.93 4.86
C TYR A 31 -5.13 -5.62 6.00
N SER A 32 -4.86 -6.92 6.17
CA SER A 32 -5.33 -7.68 7.33
C SER A 32 -4.78 -7.09 8.63
N TYR A 33 -5.65 -6.97 9.62
CA TYR A 33 -5.27 -6.61 10.98
C TYR A 33 -4.86 -7.83 11.81
N LYS A 34 -5.21 -9.05 11.36
CA LYS A 34 -5.01 -10.29 12.14
C LYS A 34 -3.58 -10.79 12.06
N ALA A 35 -2.96 -10.75 10.88
CA ALA A 35 -1.60 -11.20 10.68
C ALA A 35 -1.00 -10.70 9.37
N GLY A 36 0.31 -10.56 9.34
CA GLY A 36 1.09 -10.35 8.14
C GLY A 36 1.18 -11.60 7.25
N TYR A 37 1.87 -11.47 6.14
CA TYR A 37 2.17 -12.62 5.28
C TYR A 37 3.48 -13.27 5.71
N LEU A 38 3.37 -14.45 6.26
CA LEU A 38 4.51 -15.29 6.62
C LEU A 38 4.51 -16.50 5.69
N PRO A 39 5.52 -16.68 4.81
CA PRO A 39 5.72 -17.91 4.07
C PRO A 39 6.04 -19.08 5.01
N GLU A 40 5.77 -20.29 4.56
CA GLU A 40 6.30 -21.47 5.21
C GLU A 40 7.80 -21.57 4.94
N PHE A 41 8.57 -21.56 6.00
CA PHE A 41 10.02 -21.76 5.94
C PHE A 41 10.37 -23.12 6.53
N PRO A 42 11.00 -24.04 5.76
CA PRO A 42 11.41 -25.33 6.27
C PRO A 42 12.31 -25.19 7.50
N GLY A 43 12.10 -26.02 8.52
CA GLY A 43 12.94 -26.06 9.72
C GLY A 43 12.76 -24.87 10.68
N ARG A 44 11.79 -23.98 10.45
CA ARG A 44 11.55 -22.79 11.30
C ARG A 44 11.40 -23.15 12.78
N GLU A 45 10.79 -24.28 13.06
CA GLU A 45 10.56 -24.81 14.40
C GLU A 45 11.85 -25.21 15.13
N LYS A 46 12.96 -25.41 14.42
CA LYS A 46 14.28 -25.75 14.99
C LYS A 46 15.03 -24.53 15.51
N PHE A 47 14.69 -23.34 14.98
CA PHE A 47 15.40 -22.13 15.33
C PHE A 47 15.19 -21.73 16.79
N ARG A 48 16.28 -21.54 17.52
CA ARG A 48 16.26 -21.24 18.95
C ARG A 48 16.22 -19.76 19.28
N GLY A 49 16.43 -18.89 18.28
CA GLY A 49 16.30 -17.45 18.42
C GLY A 49 14.87 -16.98 18.32
N THR A 50 14.69 -15.66 18.25
CA THR A 50 13.39 -15.01 18.16
C THR A 50 13.02 -14.75 16.70
N ILE A 51 11.81 -15.17 16.27
CA ILE A 51 11.25 -14.82 14.96
C ILE A 51 10.07 -13.88 15.17
N VAL A 52 10.11 -12.71 14.54
CA VAL A 52 9.03 -11.71 14.63
C VAL A 52 8.56 -11.27 13.24
N HIS A 53 7.27 -10.97 13.12
CA HIS A 53 6.72 -10.26 11.96
C HIS A 53 6.52 -8.78 12.35
N PRO A 54 6.87 -7.79 11.50
CA PRO A 54 6.78 -6.37 11.83
C PRO A 54 5.37 -5.88 12.21
N GLN A 55 4.32 -6.58 11.80
CA GLN A 55 2.94 -6.26 12.16
C GLN A 55 2.57 -6.72 13.59
N GLU A 56 3.32 -7.68 14.13
CA GLU A 56 3.12 -8.29 15.44
C GLU A 56 4.39 -8.07 16.29
N TRP A 57 4.84 -6.81 16.34
CA TRP A 57 6.10 -6.44 16.99
C TRP A 57 5.94 -6.51 18.52
N PRO A 58 6.73 -7.36 19.22
CA PRO A 58 6.71 -7.38 20.68
C PRO A 58 7.31 -6.09 21.25
N GLU A 59 6.66 -5.50 22.26
CA GLU A 59 7.11 -4.25 22.86
C GLU A 59 8.46 -4.40 23.61
N ASP A 60 8.74 -5.60 24.11
CA ASP A 60 9.92 -5.97 24.89
C ASP A 60 11.03 -6.60 24.04
N LEU A 61 10.91 -6.63 22.72
CA LEU A 61 11.94 -7.19 21.86
C LEU A 61 13.24 -6.40 21.95
N ASP A 62 14.26 -7.02 22.52
CA ASP A 62 15.61 -6.47 22.57
C ASP A 62 16.50 -7.10 21.49
N TRP A 63 17.10 -6.26 20.66
CA TRP A 63 18.06 -6.65 19.62
C TRP A 63 19.43 -5.97 19.80
N ALA A 64 19.64 -5.23 20.89
CA ALA A 64 20.92 -4.58 21.17
C ALA A 64 22.04 -5.65 21.31
N GLY A 65 23.15 -5.44 20.61
CA GLY A 65 24.27 -6.36 20.60
C GLY A 65 24.01 -7.73 19.96
N ARG A 66 22.86 -7.93 19.31
CA ARG A 66 22.47 -9.22 18.68
C ARG A 66 22.71 -9.23 17.17
N ARG A 67 22.81 -10.41 16.60
CA ARG A 67 22.84 -10.66 15.16
C ARG A 67 21.40 -10.72 14.66
N VAL A 68 21.04 -9.77 13.78
CA VAL A 68 19.67 -9.64 13.25
C VAL A 68 19.68 -9.99 11.78
N VAL A 69 18.76 -10.85 11.35
CA VAL A 69 18.49 -11.11 9.93
C VAL A 69 17.09 -10.57 9.61
N VAL A 70 17.00 -9.61 8.70
CA VAL A 70 15.74 -9.06 8.19
C VAL A 70 15.44 -9.69 6.84
N VAL A 71 14.41 -10.53 6.79
CA VAL A 71 14.00 -11.25 5.56
C VAL A 71 13.04 -10.39 4.75
N GLY A 72 13.49 -9.90 3.62
CA GLY A 72 12.73 -9.07 2.69
C GLY A 72 13.52 -7.84 2.22
N SER A 73 13.08 -7.23 1.13
CA SER A 73 13.67 -6.01 0.54
C SER A 73 12.65 -4.89 0.31
N GLY A 74 11.43 -5.04 0.82
CA GLY A 74 10.38 -4.04 0.69
C GLY A 74 10.57 -2.84 1.62
N ALA A 75 9.62 -1.89 1.58
CA ALA A 75 9.67 -0.66 2.37
C ALA A 75 9.88 -0.91 3.87
N THR A 76 9.29 -1.96 4.42
CA THR A 76 9.44 -2.35 5.83
C THR A 76 10.89 -2.71 6.15
N ALA A 77 11.51 -3.59 5.35
CA ALA A 77 12.90 -3.99 5.54
C ALA A 77 13.85 -2.79 5.41
N VAL A 78 13.67 -1.98 4.35
CA VAL A 78 14.48 -0.78 4.09
C VAL A 78 14.41 0.24 5.23
N THR A 79 13.29 0.29 5.94
CA THR A 79 13.12 1.18 7.12
C THR A 79 13.68 0.57 8.41
N LEU A 80 13.47 -0.72 8.64
CA LEU A 80 13.90 -1.40 9.86
C LEU A 80 15.42 -1.58 9.93
N VAL A 81 16.02 -1.97 8.81
CA VAL A 81 17.47 -2.28 8.73
C VAL A 81 18.35 -1.16 9.28
N PRO A 82 18.26 0.10 8.80
CA PRO A 82 19.10 1.17 9.34
C PRO A 82 18.74 1.53 10.79
N ALA A 83 17.48 1.39 11.21
CA ALA A 83 17.08 1.63 12.59
C ALA A 83 17.69 0.60 13.55
N MET A 84 17.63 -0.69 13.18
CA MET A 84 18.17 -1.78 13.99
C MET A 84 19.71 -1.77 14.03
N ALA A 85 20.36 -1.37 12.93
CA ALA A 85 21.82 -1.30 12.82
C ALA A 85 22.47 -0.29 13.79
N ARG A 86 21.68 0.57 14.42
CA ARG A 86 22.20 1.53 15.41
C ARG A 86 22.66 0.85 16.71
N THR A 87 22.04 -0.26 17.09
CA THR A 87 22.26 -0.95 18.37
C THR A 87 22.58 -2.44 18.22
N ALA A 88 22.18 -3.09 17.11
CA ALA A 88 22.51 -4.47 16.83
C ALA A 88 24.03 -4.66 16.66
N ALA A 89 24.56 -5.85 16.97
CA ALA A 89 25.93 -6.21 16.67
C ALA A 89 26.18 -6.29 15.14
N ARG A 90 25.21 -6.82 14.39
CA ARG A 90 25.20 -6.92 12.94
C ARG A 90 23.77 -7.04 12.44
N VAL A 91 23.48 -6.43 11.30
CA VAL A 91 22.20 -6.61 10.61
C VAL A 91 22.45 -7.15 9.21
N THR A 92 21.80 -8.25 8.85
CA THR A 92 21.82 -8.80 7.50
C THR A 92 20.44 -8.62 6.87
N MET A 93 20.34 -7.92 5.75
CA MET A 93 19.14 -7.89 4.93
C MET A 93 19.19 -9.06 3.94
N LEU A 94 18.37 -10.09 4.18
CA LEU A 94 18.26 -11.24 3.29
C LEU A 94 17.09 -11.03 2.33
N GLN A 95 17.36 -11.05 1.04
CA GLN A 95 16.35 -10.87 -0.01
C GLN A 95 16.45 -11.95 -1.09
N ARG A 96 15.31 -12.42 -1.57
CA ARG A 96 15.24 -13.33 -2.72
C ARG A 96 15.49 -12.59 -4.05
N SER A 97 15.05 -11.34 -4.13
CA SER A 97 15.22 -10.48 -5.28
C SER A 97 15.35 -9.02 -4.85
N PRO A 98 16.18 -8.24 -5.54
CA PRO A 98 16.36 -6.83 -5.25
C PRO A 98 15.09 -5.99 -5.46
N THR A 99 15.07 -4.83 -4.82
CA THR A 99 14.04 -3.79 -4.97
C THR A 99 14.72 -2.48 -5.37
N TYR A 100 14.07 -1.67 -6.21
CA TYR A 100 14.58 -0.31 -6.49
C TYR A 100 14.52 0.55 -5.24
N MET A 101 15.65 1.16 -4.91
CA MET A 101 15.80 2.08 -3.79
C MET A 101 16.24 3.45 -4.29
N VAL A 102 15.81 4.51 -3.62
CA VAL A 102 16.20 5.88 -3.96
C VAL A 102 16.40 6.72 -2.70
N ALA A 103 17.61 7.27 -2.55
CA ALA A 103 17.88 8.24 -1.50
C ALA A 103 17.15 9.56 -1.77
N ARG A 104 16.47 10.07 -0.76
CA ARG A 104 15.77 11.36 -0.81
C ARG A 104 15.91 12.10 0.50
N PRO A 105 16.13 13.43 0.46
CA PRO A 105 16.05 14.25 1.66
C PRO A 105 14.67 14.11 2.31
N ASP A 106 14.62 13.97 3.62
CA ASP A 106 13.40 13.96 4.44
C ASP A 106 12.77 15.36 4.54
N VAL A 107 13.60 16.41 4.37
CA VAL A 107 13.20 17.81 4.44
C VAL A 107 13.03 18.43 3.05
N ASP A 108 11.85 18.99 2.78
CA ASP A 108 11.59 19.81 1.58
C ASP A 108 12.03 21.26 1.84
N ARG A 109 13.28 21.59 1.48
CA ARG A 109 13.88 22.93 1.69
C ARG A 109 13.06 24.03 1.02
N LEU A 110 12.50 23.78 -0.18
CA LEU A 110 11.66 24.75 -0.87
C LEU A 110 10.34 24.97 -0.14
N ALA A 111 9.72 23.93 0.39
CA ALA A 111 8.51 24.07 1.19
C ALA A 111 8.75 24.90 2.44
N ASN A 112 9.88 24.68 3.13
CA ASN A 112 10.25 25.45 4.31
C ASN A 112 10.55 26.91 3.96
N TRP A 113 11.22 27.17 2.84
CA TRP A 113 11.44 28.53 2.35
C TRP A 113 10.11 29.24 2.02
N LEU A 114 9.20 28.57 1.29
CA LEU A 114 7.88 29.13 0.97
C LEU A 114 7.08 29.46 2.25
N ARG A 115 7.11 28.61 3.27
CA ARG A 115 6.42 28.84 4.55
C ARG A 115 6.96 30.06 5.30
N ARG A 116 8.24 30.40 5.09
CA ARG A 116 8.86 31.56 5.73
C ARG A 116 8.40 32.88 5.11
N TRP A 117 8.07 32.88 3.81
CA TRP A 117 7.80 34.11 3.06
C TRP A 117 6.37 34.26 2.58
N LEU A 118 5.58 33.22 2.58
CA LEU A 118 4.20 33.24 2.08
C LEU A 118 3.21 32.89 3.19
N PRO A 119 1.97 33.40 3.12
CA PRO A 119 0.89 32.93 3.97
C PRO A 119 0.76 31.39 3.89
N ALA A 120 0.48 30.74 5.01
CA ALA A 120 0.49 29.27 5.15
C ALA A 120 -0.36 28.56 4.07
N ALA A 121 -1.54 29.10 3.76
CA ALA A 121 -2.44 28.54 2.74
C ALA A 121 -1.82 28.58 1.33
N LEU A 122 -1.10 29.66 1.00
CA LEU A 122 -0.46 29.82 -0.32
C LEU A 122 0.78 28.92 -0.40
N ALA A 123 1.64 28.92 0.64
CA ALA A 123 2.79 28.04 0.73
C ALA A 123 2.38 26.57 0.58
N TYR A 124 1.29 26.14 1.26
CA TYR A 124 0.74 24.80 1.13
C TYR A 124 0.27 24.50 -0.30
N ARG A 125 -0.49 25.42 -0.94
CA ARG A 125 -1.00 25.21 -2.31
C ARG A 125 0.12 25.06 -3.32
N VAL A 126 1.14 25.92 -3.25
CA VAL A 126 2.30 25.87 -4.15
C VAL A 126 3.11 24.59 -3.93
N THR A 127 3.43 24.26 -2.68
CA THR A 127 4.16 23.04 -2.33
C THR A 127 3.41 21.79 -2.79
N ARG A 128 2.10 21.72 -2.54
CA ARG A 128 1.25 20.62 -2.98
C ARG A 128 1.25 20.48 -4.51
N ALA A 129 1.06 21.59 -5.23
CA ALA A 129 1.05 21.56 -6.69
C ALA A 129 2.38 21.09 -7.27
N LYS A 130 3.51 21.61 -6.76
CA LYS A 130 4.87 21.17 -7.11
C LYS A 130 5.06 19.67 -6.87
N ASN A 131 4.69 19.17 -5.69
CA ASN A 131 4.92 17.78 -5.32
C ASN A 131 4.04 16.83 -6.15
N VAL A 132 2.79 17.17 -6.40
CA VAL A 132 1.89 16.40 -7.28
C VAL A 132 2.45 16.38 -8.71
N TRP A 133 2.84 17.53 -9.25
CA TRP A 133 3.42 17.59 -10.60
C TRP A 133 4.68 16.76 -10.72
N ARG A 134 5.62 16.92 -9.78
CA ARG A 134 6.88 16.14 -9.77
C ARG A 134 6.63 14.65 -9.72
N GLN A 135 5.72 14.20 -8.85
CA GLN A 135 5.41 12.78 -8.71
C GLN A 135 4.78 12.19 -9.98
N GLN A 136 3.82 12.91 -10.60
CA GLN A 136 3.21 12.51 -11.86
C GLN A 136 4.24 12.49 -13.00
N PHE A 137 5.13 13.49 -13.05
CA PHE A 137 6.20 13.54 -14.04
C PHE A 137 7.14 12.35 -13.91
N VAL A 138 7.63 12.07 -12.71
CA VAL A 138 8.53 10.91 -12.47
C VAL A 138 7.82 9.61 -12.85
N TYR A 139 6.57 9.42 -12.40
CA TYR A 139 5.80 8.22 -12.75
C TYR A 139 5.63 8.06 -14.27
N ARG A 140 5.27 9.12 -14.98
CA ARG A 140 5.17 9.07 -16.45
C ARG A 140 6.49 8.67 -17.09
N ARG A 141 7.61 9.20 -16.57
CA ARG A 141 8.95 8.83 -17.08
C ARG A 141 9.28 7.36 -16.86
N THR A 142 8.84 6.76 -15.76
CA THR A 142 9.03 5.31 -15.57
C THR A 142 8.26 4.48 -16.62
N ARG A 143 7.17 5.02 -17.18
CA ARG A 143 6.36 4.33 -18.21
C ARG A 143 6.79 4.62 -19.63
N THR A 144 7.37 5.80 -19.90
CA THR A 144 7.76 6.21 -21.26
C THR A 144 9.24 5.99 -21.57
N ALA A 145 10.10 5.88 -20.55
CA ALA A 145 11.52 5.69 -20.69
C ALA A 145 12.09 4.85 -19.52
N PRO A 146 11.61 3.60 -19.32
CA PRO A 146 11.97 2.78 -18.16
C PRO A 146 13.48 2.58 -18.03
N ASP A 147 14.19 2.31 -19.12
CA ASP A 147 15.64 2.06 -19.09
C ASP A 147 16.46 3.27 -18.66
N LYS A 148 16.02 4.49 -19.04
CA LYS A 148 16.69 5.72 -18.58
C LYS A 148 16.49 5.91 -17.09
N VAL A 149 15.26 5.65 -16.59
CA VAL A 149 14.97 5.75 -15.17
C VAL A 149 15.69 4.66 -14.37
N ARG A 150 15.74 3.42 -14.89
CA ARG A 150 16.51 2.31 -14.31
C ARG A 150 17.96 2.71 -14.11
N ARG A 151 18.62 3.18 -15.17
CA ARG A 151 20.01 3.63 -15.09
C ARG A 151 20.21 4.72 -14.04
N LEU A 152 19.37 5.77 -14.05
CA LEU A 152 19.42 6.85 -13.07
C LEU A 152 19.29 6.36 -11.63
N LEU A 153 18.40 5.40 -11.37
CA LEU A 153 18.20 4.84 -10.03
C LEU A 153 19.43 4.02 -9.60
N LEU A 154 19.98 3.18 -10.49
CA LEU A 154 21.13 2.35 -10.17
C LEU A 154 22.41 3.19 -10.03
N ASP A 155 22.60 4.22 -10.83
CA ASP A 155 23.72 5.14 -10.69
C ASP A 155 23.67 5.89 -9.36
N GLY A 156 22.47 6.30 -8.92
CA GLY A 156 22.28 6.87 -7.59
C GLY A 156 22.58 5.88 -6.45
N VAL A 157 22.31 4.60 -6.63
CA VAL A 157 22.70 3.55 -5.65
C VAL A 157 24.23 3.35 -5.65
N ARG A 158 24.86 3.29 -6.83
CA ARG A 158 26.34 3.18 -6.94
C ARG A 158 27.03 4.35 -6.27
N GLU A 159 26.54 5.57 -6.50
CA GLU A 159 27.07 6.78 -5.86
C GLU A 159 26.90 6.72 -4.33
N ALA A 160 25.73 6.30 -3.84
CA ALA A 160 25.44 6.25 -2.41
C ALA A 160 26.26 5.18 -1.67
N LEU A 161 26.50 4.03 -2.29
CA LEU A 161 27.29 2.93 -1.70
C LEU A 161 28.80 3.12 -1.86
N GLY A 162 29.24 3.74 -2.95
CA GLY A 162 30.65 3.82 -3.31
C GLY A 162 31.21 2.51 -3.91
N PRO A 163 32.52 2.45 -4.17
CA PRO A 163 33.15 1.28 -4.76
C PRO A 163 33.15 0.07 -3.81
N GLY A 164 33.26 -1.14 -4.39
CA GLY A 164 33.35 -2.38 -3.62
C GLY A 164 32.03 -3.06 -3.33
N HIS A 165 30.89 -2.50 -3.73
CA HIS A 165 29.56 -3.11 -3.57
C HIS A 165 29.03 -3.67 -4.89
N ASP A 166 28.54 -4.92 -4.88
CA ASP A 166 27.94 -5.57 -6.05
C ASP A 166 26.47 -5.08 -6.24
N VAL A 167 26.34 -3.90 -6.88
CA VAL A 167 25.03 -3.29 -7.15
C VAL A 167 24.22 -4.13 -8.14
N ASP A 168 24.86 -4.81 -9.06
CA ASP A 168 24.18 -5.60 -10.08
C ASP A 168 23.49 -6.81 -9.46
N ARG A 169 24.12 -7.47 -8.49
CA ARG A 169 23.55 -8.59 -7.75
C ARG A 169 22.52 -8.17 -6.72
N HIS A 170 22.83 -7.14 -5.92
CA HIS A 170 22.07 -6.86 -4.70
C HIS A 170 21.05 -5.72 -4.83
N PHE A 171 21.12 -4.90 -5.88
CA PHE A 171 20.28 -3.71 -6.03
C PHE A 171 19.65 -3.55 -7.43
N THR A 172 19.83 -4.53 -8.33
CA THR A 172 19.27 -4.48 -9.69
C THR A 172 18.07 -5.41 -9.83
N PRO A 173 16.83 -4.90 -9.73
CA PRO A 173 15.62 -5.67 -9.93
C PRO A 173 15.47 -6.16 -11.39
N ARG A 174 14.78 -7.30 -11.55
CA ARG A 174 14.46 -7.88 -12.87
C ARG A 174 13.21 -7.26 -13.53
N TYR A 175 12.52 -6.35 -12.84
CA TYR A 175 11.31 -5.67 -13.30
C TYR A 175 11.56 -4.20 -13.57
N ASP A 176 10.64 -3.54 -14.28
CA ASP A 176 10.79 -2.12 -14.60
C ASP A 176 10.49 -1.21 -13.40
N PRO A 177 11.11 -0.01 -13.34
CA PRO A 177 10.81 0.96 -12.30
C PRO A 177 9.30 1.23 -12.22
N TRP A 178 8.75 1.11 -11.01
CA TRP A 178 7.33 1.27 -10.68
C TRP A 178 6.39 0.12 -11.08
N ASP A 179 6.88 -1.01 -11.60
CA ASP A 179 6.09 -2.26 -11.64
C ASP A 179 5.83 -2.80 -10.23
N GLN A 180 6.74 -2.47 -9.32
CA GLN A 180 6.57 -2.56 -7.89
C GLN A 180 6.98 -1.22 -7.25
N ARG A 181 6.72 -1.03 -5.96
CA ARG A 181 7.06 0.24 -5.29
C ARG A 181 8.55 0.49 -5.30
N LEU A 182 8.92 1.75 -5.58
CA LEU A 182 10.25 2.26 -5.26
C LEU A 182 10.36 2.46 -3.76
N CYS A 183 11.37 1.91 -3.11
CA CYS A 183 11.64 2.13 -1.71
C CYS A 183 12.39 3.45 -1.52
N LEU A 184 11.81 4.35 -0.73
CA LEU A 184 12.46 5.61 -0.36
C LEU A 184 13.39 5.37 0.81
N VAL A 185 14.61 5.87 0.69
CA VAL A 185 15.66 5.84 1.72
C VAL A 185 15.88 7.27 2.21
N PRO A 186 15.31 7.65 3.37
CA PRO A 186 15.46 9.01 3.89
C PRO A 186 16.92 9.35 4.15
N ASN A 187 17.38 10.46 3.59
CA ASN A 187 18.76 10.94 3.73
C ASN A 187 19.86 9.91 3.34
N GLY A 188 19.49 8.79 2.71
CA GLY A 188 20.43 7.74 2.36
C GLY A 188 20.89 6.88 3.55
N ASP A 189 20.14 6.86 4.65
CA ASP A 189 20.49 6.18 5.90
C ASP A 189 20.82 4.69 5.70
N PHE A 190 19.99 3.95 4.96
CA PHE A 190 20.28 2.55 4.63
C PHE A 190 21.65 2.36 3.93
N PHE A 191 21.92 3.18 2.94
CA PHE A 191 23.21 3.10 2.21
C PHE A 191 24.40 3.47 3.09
N ALA A 192 24.22 4.42 4.01
CA ALA A 192 25.25 4.78 4.97
C ALA A 192 25.62 3.60 5.88
N GLU A 193 24.62 2.85 6.36
CA GLU A 193 24.83 1.68 7.21
C GLU A 193 25.50 0.52 6.45
N VAL A 194 25.15 0.29 5.18
CA VAL A 194 25.81 -0.70 4.33
C VAL A 194 27.27 -0.30 4.10
N ARG A 195 27.53 0.96 3.75
CA ARG A 195 28.88 1.46 3.48
C ARG A 195 29.82 1.38 4.69
N ARG A 196 29.30 1.59 5.90
CA ARG A 196 30.09 1.45 7.14
C ARG A 196 30.28 0.01 7.61
N GLY A 197 29.67 -0.97 6.90
CA GLY A 197 29.75 -2.40 7.23
C GLY A 197 28.87 -2.88 8.37
N ALA A 198 27.97 -2.02 8.91
CA ALA A 198 27.00 -2.43 9.94
C ALA A 198 25.84 -3.25 9.37
N VAL A 199 25.57 -3.08 8.07
CA VAL A 199 24.54 -3.81 7.33
C VAL A 199 25.19 -4.58 6.18
N GLU A 200 24.85 -5.87 6.11
CA GLU A 200 25.16 -6.72 4.97
C GLU A 200 23.90 -6.97 4.14
N VAL A 201 24.00 -6.95 2.81
CA VAL A 201 22.90 -7.32 1.92
C VAL A 201 23.22 -8.66 1.27
N VAL A 202 22.36 -9.65 1.49
CA VAL A 202 22.48 -10.99 0.91
C VAL A 202 21.30 -11.25 -0.01
N THR A 203 21.61 -11.63 -1.26
CA THR A 203 20.60 -12.00 -2.26
C THR A 203 20.66 -13.48 -2.51
N ASP A 204 19.74 -14.23 -1.88
CA ASP A 204 19.65 -15.68 -1.95
C ASP A 204 18.28 -16.18 -1.50
N GLU A 205 17.99 -17.46 -1.69
CA GLU A 205 16.77 -18.12 -1.20
C GLU A 205 17.03 -18.86 0.10
N ILE A 206 16.02 -18.92 0.95
CA ILE A 206 16.06 -19.70 2.20
C ILE A 206 15.83 -21.16 1.84
N ALA A 207 16.80 -22.03 2.12
CA ALA A 207 16.64 -23.47 2.00
C ALA A 207 15.97 -24.06 3.25
N THR A 208 16.47 -23.72 4.43
CA THR A 208 15.91 -24.17 5.71
C THR A 208 16.39 -23.29 6.86
N PHE A 209 15.73 -23.41 7.99
CA PHE A 209 16.25 -22.92 9.28
C PHE A 209 16.92 -24.07 10.03
N ASP A 210 17.96 -23.76 10.79
CA ASP A 210 18.52 -24.63 11.80
C ASP A 210 18.47 -23.97 13.20
N GLU A 211 19.09 -24.58 14.19
CA GLU A 211 19.04 -24.11 15.58
C GLU A 211 19.63 -22.69 15.76
N ALA A 212 20.58 -22.29 14.95
CA ALA A 212 21.36 -21.06 15.12
C ALA A 212 21.14 -20.00 14.03
N GLY A 213 20.33 -20.31 12.99
CA GLY A 213 20.10 -19.32 11.91
C GLY A 213 19.42 -19.88 10.67
N ILE A 214 19.81 -19.34 9.52
CA ILE A 214 19.23 -19.60 8.22
C ILE A 214 20.29 -20.21 7.29
N VAL A 215 19.97 -21.37 6.71
CA VAL A 215 20.76 -21.99 5.65
C VAL A 215 20.18 -21.57 4.31
N LEU A 216 21.02 -21.06 3.43
CA LEU A 216 20.65 -20.53 2.12
C LEU A 216 20.74 -21.62 1.05
N ALA A 217 20.06 -21.40 -0.08
CA ALA A 217 20.09 -22.33 -1.22
C ALA A 217 21.51 -22.49 -1.83
N SER A 218 22.35 -21.46 -1.72
CA SER A 218 23.77 -21.54 -2.09
C SER A 218 24.62 -22.43 -1.17
N GLY A 219 24.08 -22.91 -0.05
CA GLY A 219 24.80 -23.60 1.01
C GLY A 219 25.43 -22.66 2.05
N ALA A 220 25.40 -21.34 1.84
CA ALA A 220 25.88 -20.41 2.84
C ALA A 220 24.94 -20.38 4.07
N ARG A 221 25.46 -19.93 5.21
CA ARG A 221 24.73 -19.84 6.46
C ARG A 221 24.73 -18.44 7.01
N LEU A 222 23.61 -17.99 7.53
CA LEU A 222 23.45 -16.74 8.24
C LEU A 222 23.09 -17.04 9.69
N ASP A 223 24.03 -16.86 10.58
CA ASP A 223 23.77 -16.94 12.00
C ASP A 223 22.91 -15.77 12.46
N ALA A 224 21.91 -16.04 13.28
CA ALA A 224 20.98 -15.04 13.79
C ALA A 224 20.57 -15.32 15.23
N ASP A 225 20.37 -14.28 16.00
CA ASP A 225 19.73 -14.31 17.30
C ASP A 225 18.27 -13.83 17.19
N VAL A 226 18.02 -12.93 16.22
CA VAL A 226 16.68 -12.41 15.89
C VAL A 226 16.48 -12.46 14.37
N VAL A 227 15.35 -13.02 13.94
CA VAL A 227 14.91 -13.00 12.54
C VAL A 227 13.64 -12.17 12.42
N VAL A 228 13.69 -11.11 11.61
CA VAL A 228 12.52 -10.26 11.31
C VAL A 228 11.97 -10.62 9.94
N THR A 229 10.78 -11.18 9.89
CA THR A 229 10.13 -11.62 8.65
C THR A 229 9.38 -10.47 7.97
N ALA A 230 10.11 -9.54 7.34
CA ALA A 230 9.55 -8.43 6.59
C ALA A 230 9.02 -8.87 5.21
N THR A 231 8.29 -10.00 5.18
CA THR A 231 7.86 -10.73 3.98
C THR A 231 6.56 -10.21 3.36
N GLY A 232 6.00 -9.15 3.93
CA GLY A 232 4.86 -8.42 3.41
C GLY A 232 3.56 -8.64 4.15
N LEU A 233 2.48 -8.14 3.59
CA LEU A 233 1.15 -8.08 4.20
C LEU A 233 0.14 -8.91 3.41
N ARG A 234 -1.02 -9.16 4.02
CA ARG A 234 -2.16 -9.81 3.37
C ARG A 234 -3.16 -8.75 2.93
N LEU A 235 -3.56 -8.78 1.65
CA LEU A 235 -4.64 -7.92 1.16
C LEU A 235 -5.99 -8.51 1.55
N VAL A 236 -6.87 -7.63 2.01
CA VAL A 236 -8.25 -7.95 2.37
C VAL A 236 -9.19 -6.86 1.84
N THR A 237 -10.45 -7.21 1.66
CA THR A 237 -11.52 -6.25 1.38
C THR A 237 -11.87 -5.45 2.65
N PRO A 238 -12.67 -4.39 2.57
CA PRO A 238 -12.74 -3.34 3.57
C PRO A 238 -12.71 -3.82 5.02
N GLY A 239 -11.57 -3.62 5.69
CA GLY A 239 -11.40 -3.85 7.12
C GLY A 239 -11.62 -5.28 7.62
N GLU A 240 -11.64 -6.31 6.75
CA GLU A 240 -12.02 -7.70 7.07
C GLU A 240 -13.44 -7.80 7.67
N ALA A 241 -14.28 -6.78 7.46
CA ALA A 241 -15.67 -6.79 7.89
C ALA A 241 -16.51 -7.67 6.95
N GLU A 242 -17.49 -8.36 7.52
CA GLU A 242 -18.51 -9.07 6.77
C GLU A 242 -19.65 -8.09 6.44
N PHE A 243 -20.08 -8.12 5.20
CA PHE A 243 -21.17 -7.26 4.71
C PHE A 243 -22.34 -8.12 4.28
N VAL A 244 -23.52 -7.71 4.72
CA VAL A 244 -24.79 -8.33 4.34
C VAL A 244 -25.71 -7.25 3.81
N VAL A 245 -26.29 -7.46 2.63
CA VAL A 245 -27.28 -6.58 2.01
C VAL A 245 -28.57 -7.35 1.77
N ASP A 246 -29.66 -6.90 2.34
CA ASP A 246 -30.97 -7.55 2.22
C ASP A 246 -30.97 -9.06 2.57
N GLY A 247 -30.15 -9.44 3.56
CA GLY A 247 -29.99 -10.82 4.04
C GLY A 247 -28.93 -11.64 3.30
N GLU A 248 -28.37 -11.13 2.20
CA GLU A 248 -27.39 -11.85 1.41
C GLU A 248 -25.95 -11.35 1.68
N PRO A 249 -24.97 -12.25 1.88
CA PRO A 249 -23.58 -11.89 2.04
C PRO A 249 -23.00 -11.22 0.77
N VAL A 250 -22.22 -10.16 0.95
CA VAL A 250 -21.55 -9.47 -0.14
C VAL A 250 -20.19 -10.12 -0.43
N ASP A 251 -20.07 -10.76 -1.57
CA ASP A 251 -18.78 -11.18 -2.11
C ASP A 251 -18.14 -10.05 -2.94
N PHE A 252 -17.21 -9.32 -2.36
CA PHE A 252 -16.55 -8.20 -3.04
C PHE A 252 -15.80 -8.63 -4.31
N ALA A 253 -15.32 -9.85 -4.43
CA ALA A 253 -14.66 -10.34 -5.64
C ALA A 253 -15.60 -10.37 -6.87
N ARG A 254 -16.91 -10.40 -6.63
CA ARG A 254 -17.94 -10.38 -7.68
C ARG A 254 -18.43 -8.98 -8.00
N THR A 255 -18.07 -7.97 -7.19
CA THR A 255 -18.50 -6.59 -7.39
C THR A 255 -17.62 -5.83 -8.38
N TRP A 256 -18.18 -4.78 -8.96
CA TRP A 256 -17.46 -3.81 -9.78
C TRP A 256 -17.22 -2.54 -9.00
N THR A 257 -16.01 -2.00 -9.10
CA THR A 257 -15.70 -0.72 -8.43
C THR A 257 -16.28 0.45 -9.20
N TYR A 258 -17.05 1.29 -8.53
CA TYR A 258 -17.57 2.53 -9.06
C TYR A 258 -16.66 3.69 -8.65
N LYS A 259 -16.09 4.38 -9.64
CA LYS A 259 -15.13 5.50 -9.46
C LYS A 259 -13.97 5.15 -8.49
N GLY A 260 -13.71 3.85 -8.27
CA GLY A 260 -12.69 3.35 -7.33
C GLY A 260 -12.98 3.66 -5.85
N LEU A 261 -14.22 3.90 -5.48
CA LEU A 261 -14.63 4.25 -4.11
C LEU A 261 -15.88 3.54 -3.59
N ALA A 262 -16.76 3.09 -4.46
CA ALA A 262 -17.96 2.33 -4.12
C ALA A 262 -18.03 1.05 -4.94
N PHE A 263 -18.98 0.18 -4.66
CA PHE A 263 -19.06 -1.15 -5.26
C PHE A 263 -20.48 -1.39 -5.79
N SER A 264 -20.57 -2.11 -6.95
CA SER A 264 -21.85 -2.42 -7.53
C SER A 264 -22.74 -3.17 -6.54
N ASP A 265 -24.00 -2.79 -6.48
CA ASP A 265 -25.05 -3.39 -5.67
C ASP A 265 -24.88 -3.26 -4.14
N VAL A 266 -23.86 -2.51 -3.69
CA VAL A 266 -23.67 -2.19 -2.26
C VAL A 266 -24.19 -0.78 -1.98
N PRO A 267 -25.32 -0.63 -1.26
CA PRO A 267 -25.94 0.66 -1.01
C PRO A 267 -25.23 1.46 0.09
N ASN A 268 -25.32 2.78 0.00
CA ASN A 268 -24.92 3.75 1.02
C ASN A 268 -23.53 3.50 1.63
N MET A 269 -22.58 3.06 0.78
CA MET A 269 -21.24 2.78 1.22
C MET A 269 -20.20 3.42 0.28
N ALA A 270 -19.16 3.98 0.86
CA ALA A 270 -17.92 4.30 0.18
C ALA A 270 -16.72 3.75 0.95
N SER A 271 -15.66 3.44 0.22
CA SER A 271 -14.37 3.03 0.77
C SER A 271 -13.27 3.90 0.20
N THR A 272 -12.27 4.22 1.01
CA THR A 272 -11.11 4.94 0.50
C THR A 272 -9.95 3.98 0.24
N PHE A 273 -9.41 4.06 -0.97
CA PHE A 273 -8.20 3.39 -1.40
C PHE A 273 -7.29 4.40 -2.07
N GLY A 274 -6.02 4.41 -1.70
CA GLY A 274 -5.06 5.38 -2.23
C GLY A 274 -4.51 5.04 -3.60
N TYR A 275 -3.44 5.71 -3.98
CA TYR A 275 -2.70 5.42 -5.19
C TYR A 275 -1.56 4.43 -4.93
N VAL A 276 -1.33 3.52 -5.86
CA VAL A 276 -0.11 2.69 -5.86
C VAL A 276 1.10 3.51 -6.32
N ASN A 277 0.89 4.59 -7.06
CA ASN A 277 1.89 5.42 -7.70
C ASN A 277 1.98 6.86 -7.16
N ALA A 278 1.22 7.19 -6.11
CA ALA A 278 1.18 8.52 -5.51
C ALA A 278 0.85 8.46 -4.02
N SER A 279 0.86 9.61 -3.35
CA SER A 279 0.43 9.70 -1.95
C SER A 279 -1.03 9.31 -1.79
N TRP A 280 -1.31 8.48 -0.80
CA TRP A 280 -2.67 8.04 -0.45
C TRP A 280 -3.59 9.19 -0.11
N THR A 281 -3.08 10.20 0.60
CA THR A 281 -3.85 11.37 1.02
C THR A 281 -4.44 12.17 -0.15
N LEU A 282 -3.81 12.09 -1.33
CA LEU A 282 -4.34 12.75 -2.53
C LEU A 282 -5.69 12.18 -2.95
N ARG A 283 -5.82 10.85 -2.92
CA ARG A 283 -7.08 10.19 -3.27
C ARG A 283 -8.09 10.26 -2.14
N SER A 284 -7.66 10.09 -0.90
CA SER A 284 -8.54 10.17 0.27
C SER A 284 -9.24 11.55 0.35
N ASP A 285 -8.52 12.65 0.08
CA ASP A 285 -9.12 14.00 -0.02
C ASP A 285 -10.19 14.08 -1.13
N LEU A 286 -9.92 13.47 -2.29
CA LEU A 286 -10.89 13.46 -3.40
C LEU A 286 -12.13 12.63 -3.08
N VAL A 287 -11.94 11.44 -2.49
CA VAL A 287 -13.04 10.55 -2.08
C VAL A 287 -13.91 11.21 -1.01
N ALA A 288 -13.30 11.79 0.04
CA ALA A 288 -14.04 12.49 1.08
C ALA A 288 -14.88 13.64 0.52
N ARG A 289 -14.33 14.43 -0.41
CA ARG A 289 -15.07 15.51 -1.10
C ARG A 289 -16.21 14.97 -1.95
N TYR A 290 -16.02 13.86 -2.63
CA TYR A 290 -17.07 13.22 -3.42
C TYR A 290 -18.19 12.72 -2.52
N VAL A 291 -17.88 12.05 -1.41
CA VAL A 291 -18.86 11.60 -0.42
C VAL A 291 -19.67 12.78 0.15
N CYS A 292 -19.01 13.91 0.47
CA CYS A 292 -19.73 15.11 0.91
C CYS A 292 -20.69 15.67 -0.17
N ARG A 293 -20.29 15.62 -1.46
CA ARG A 293 -21.16 16.02 -2.58
C ARG A 293 -22.34 15.07 -2.71
N LEU A 294 -22.11 13.77 -2.60
CA LEU A 294 -23.11 12.72 -2.66
C LEU A 294 -24.16 12.88 -1.56
N LEU A 295 -23.72 13.05 -0.33
CA LEU A 295 -24.62 13.24 0.82
C LEU A 295 -25.44 14.54 0.71
N ARG A 296 -24.85 15.63 0.19
CA ARG A 296 -25.59 16.86 -0.09
C ARG A 296 -26.65 16.69 -1.17
N HIS A 297 -26.33 15.93 -2.24
CA HIS A 297 -27.27 15.60 -3.29
C HIS A 297 -28.44 14.80 -2.72
N MET A 298 -28.17 13.75 -1.94
CA MET A 298 -29.21 12.95 -1.28
C MET A 298 -30.12 13.81 -0.38
N ALA A 299 -29.51 14.69 0.42
CA ALA A 299 -30.28 15.60 1.28
C ALA A 299 -31.16 16.58 0.46
N ALA A 300 -30.65 17.13 -0.64
CA ALA A 300 -31.37 18.05 -1.50
C ALA A 300 -32.52 17.38 -2.27
N THR A 301 -32.39 16.11 -2.63
CA THR A 301 -33.40 15.34 -3.37
C THR A 301 -34.35 14.56 -2.45
N GLY A 302 -34.11 14.56 -1.14
CA GLY A 302 -34.87 13.76 -0.18
C GLY A 302 -34.64 12.25 -0.28
N THR A 303 -33.64 11.82 -1.08
CA THR A 303 -33.31 10.40 -1.25
C THR A 303 -32.52 9.86 -0.06
N ARG A 304 -32.73 8.58 0.26
CA ARG A 304 -32.14 7.95 1.45
C ARG A 304 -31.22 6.79 1.11
N ARG A 305 -31.32 6.26 -0.10
CA ARG A 305 -30.45 5.20 -0.58
C ARG A 305 -29.77 5.64 -1.89
N CYS A 306 -28.49 5.34 -2.02
CA CYS A 306 -27.73 5.46 -3.25
C CYS A 306 -26.96 4.17 -3.48
N THR A 307 -27.09 3.59 -4.68
CA THR A 307 -26.51 2.30 -5.02
C THR A 307 -25.92 2.36 -6.42
N PRO A 308 -24.62 2.09 -6.62
CA PRO A 308 -24.08 1.94 -7.96
C PRO A 308 -24.69 0.70 -8.63
N ARG A 309 -25.30 0.87 -9.80
CA ARG A 309 -25.93 -0.21 -10.56
C ARG A 309 -25.35 -0.31 -11.97
N LEU A 310 -25.03 -1.53 -12.42
CA LEU A 310 -24.66 -1.75 -13.82
C LEU A 310 -25.87 -1.47 -14.73
N ARG A 311 -25.64 -0.59 -15.71
CA ARG A 311 -26.62 -0.35 -16.79
C ARG A 311 -26.54 -1.47 -17.83
N GLU A 312 -27.51 -1.57 -18.72
CA GLU A 312 -27.44 -2.51 -19.84
C GLU A 312 -26.17 -2.31 -20.68
N ALA A 313 -25.81 -1.05 -20.96
CA ALA A 313 -24.59 -0.69 -21.69
C ALA A 313 -23.29 -1.10 -20.99
N ASP A 314 -23.32 -1.37 -19.69
CA ASP A 314 -22.15 -1.74 -18.91
C ASP A 314 -21.93 -3.26 -18.84
N ARG A 315 -22.94 -4.09 -19.18
CA ARG A 315 -22.90 -5.56 -19.06
C ARG A 315 -21.82 -6.23 -19.93
N GLY A 316 -21.44 -5.59 -21.03
CA GLY A 316 -20.37 -6.08 -21.92
C GLY A 316 -18.96 -5.60 -21.57
N MET A 317 -18.74 -5.02 -20.37
CA MET A 317 -17.42 -4.56 -19.97
C MET A 317 -16.44 -5.73 -19.78
N THR A 318 -15.21 -5.51 -20.22
CA THR A 318 -14.12 -6.45 -19.95
C THR A 318 -13.67 -6.31 -18.49
N PRO A 319 -13.76 -7.38 -17.68
CA PRO A 319 -13.29 -7.34 -16.31
C PRO A 319 -11.77 -7.21 -16.27
N ARG A 320 -11.30 -6.31 -15.40
CA ARG A 320 -9.88 -6.09 -15.14
C ARG A 320 -9.62 -6.16 -13.63
N PRO A 321 -8.41 -6.53 -13.21
CA PRO A 321 -8.04 -6.49 -11.79
C PRO A 321 -8.24 -5.10 -11.19
N TRP A 322 -8.66 -5.01 -9.94
CA TRP A 322 -8.87 -3.72 -9.25
C TRP A 322 -7.63 -2.82 -9.24
N ILE A 323 -6.45 -3.43 -9.13
CA ILE A 323 -5.15 -2.77 -9.29
C ILE A 323 -4.51 -3.33 -10.55
N ASP A 324 -4.35 -2.50 -11.56
CA ASP A 324 -3.77 -2.86 -12.83
C ASP A 324 -2.36 -2.27 -12.99
N GLY A 325 -1.47 -2.98 -13.69
CA GLY A 325 -0.11 -2.52 -13.95
C GLY A 325 0.81 -2.47 -12.72
N PHE A 326 0.49 -3.23 -11.66
CA PHE A 326 1.29 -3.30 -10.45
C PHE A 326 1.52 -4.76 -10.03
N SER A 327 2.76 -5.24 -10.12
CA SER A 327 3.10 -6.66 -10.03
C SER A 327 3.63 -7.12 -8.67
N ALA A 328 3.50 -6.30 -7.63
CA ALA A 328 3.98 -6.65 -6.28
C ALA A 328 3.35 -7.95 -5.76
N GLY A 329 4.16 -8.80 -5.13
CA GLY A 329 3.75 -10.14 -4.72
C GLY A 329 2.52 -10.16 -3.79
N TYR A 330 2.41 -9.19 -2.89
CA TYR A 330 1.25 -9.09 -1.99
C TYR A 330 -0.06 -8.78 -2.74
N VAL A 331 0.01 -8.03 -3.85
CA VAL A 331 -1.15 -7.76 -4.71
C VAL A 331 -1.56 -9.04 -5.44
N ARG A 332 -0.60 -9.71 -6.09
CA ARG A 332 -0.87 -10.95 -6.83
C ARG A 332 -1.52 -12.03 -5.96
N ARG A 333 -1.10 -12.17 -4.70
CA ARG A 333 -1.67 -13.15 -3.77
C ARG A 333 -3.12 -12.87 -3.35
N GLY A 334 -3.56 -11.61 -3.41
CA GLY A 334 -4.88 -11.21 -2.93
C GLY A 334 -5.84 -10.74 -4.02
N ILE A 335 -5.39 -10.62 -5.27
CA ILE A 335 -6.12 -9.93 -6.32
C ILE A 335 -7.48 -10.54 -6.63
N ASP A 336 -7.58 -11.88 -6.54
CA ASP A 336 -8.82 -12.61 -6.85
C ASP A 336 -9.92 -12.41 -5.79
N ARG A 337 -9.56 -11.90 -4.63
CA ARG A 337 -10.50 -11.56 -3.54
C ARG A 337 -10.94 -10.10 -3.55
N LEU A 338 -10.33 -9.30 -4.42
CA LEU A 338 -10.61 -7.87 -4.54
C LEU A 338 -11.68 -7.61 -5.62
N PRO A 339 -12.40 -6.49 -5.54
CA PRO A 339 -13.36 -6.09 -6.56
C PRO A 339 -12.75 -6.03 -7.95
N ARG A 340 -13.57 -6.10 -8.98
CA ARG A 340 -13.16 -5.90 -10.37
C ARG A 340 -13.29 -4.44 -10.76
N GLN A 341 -12.49 -4.01 -11.72
CA GLN A 341 -12.78 -2.78 -12.46
C GLN A 341 -13.18 -3.10 -13.90
N GLY A 342 -13.91 -2.17 -14.51
CA GLY A 342 -14.25 -2.23 -15.92
C GLY A 342 -13.17 -1.61 -16.81
N ASP A 343 -13.47 -1.55 -18.10
CA ASP A 343 -12.64 -0.94 -19.14
C ASP A 343 -13.01 0.53 -19.43
N ARG A 344 -14.08 1.04 -18.80
CA ARG A 344 -14.62 2.40 -19.03
C ARG A 344 -15.12 3.07 -17.74
N THR A 345 -15.17 4.41 -17.78
CA THR A 345 -15.77 5.23 -16.71
C THR A 345 -17.29 4.99 -16.65
N PRO A 346 -17.91 4.91 -15.45
CA PRO A 346 -17.31 5.17 -14.12
C PRO A 346 -16.75 3.91 -13.41
N TRP A 347 -16.72 2.77 -14.08
CA TRP A 347 -16.28 1.48 -13.54
C TRP A 347 -14.77 1.27 -13.59
N LEU A 348 -14.03 2.22 -14.18
CA LEU A 348 -12.57 2.20 -14.23
C LEU A 348 -11.97 2.87 -12.99
N ASN A 349 -10.90 2.28 -12.44
CA ASN A 349 -10.05 2.87 -11.42
C ASN A 349 -8.71 3.31 -12.06
N PRO A 350 -8.63 4.53 -12.61
CA PRO A 350 -7.52 4.92 -13.49
C PRO A 350 -6.17 5.07 -12.79
N GLN A 351 -6.14 5.14 -11.46
CA GLN A 351 -4.94 5.39 -10.67
C GLN A 351 -4.15 6.63 -11.16
N ASP A 352 -4.87 7.63 -11.68
CA ASP A 352 -4.35 8.90 -12.19
C ASP A 352 -5.00 10.08 -11.47
N TYR A 353 -4.20 10.85 -10.74
CA TYR A 353 -4.72 11.97 -9.93
C TYR A 353 -5.44 13.05 -10.75
N ALA A 354 -4.99 13.33 -11.97
CA ALA A 354 -5.61 14.38 -12.80
C ALA A 354 -7.00 13.94 -13.28
N ARG A 355 -7.12 12.68 -13.72
CA ARG A 355 -8.39 12.05 -14.10
C ARG A 355 -9.34 11.95 -12.90
N ASP A 356 -8.86 11.42 -11.78
CA ASP A 356 -9.65 11.27 -10.56
C ASP A 356 -10.11 12.62 -10.01
N ARG A 357 -9.23 13.63 -10.04
CA ARG A 357 -9.59 14.98 -9.62
C ARG A 357 -10.73 15.57 -10.46
N ARG A 358 -10.72 15.34 -11.78
CA ARG A 358 -11.82 15.75 -12.67
C ARG A 358 -13.09 14.96 -12.32
N MET A 359 -13.02 13.65 -12.32
CA MET A 359 -14.13 12.73 -12.07
C MET A 359 -14.80 12.99 -10.72
N LEU A 360 -14.02 13.00 -9.63
CA LEU A 360 -14.55 13.07 -8.27
C LEU A 360 -14.96 14.49 -7.83
N ARG A 361 -14.45 15.55 -8.50
CA ARG A 361 -14.78 16.93 -8.12
C ARG A 361 -15.77 17.62 -9.05
N ARG A 362 -15.84 17.22 -10.32
CA ARG A 362 -16.58 17.95 -11.36
C ARG A 362 -17.73 17.19 -11.97
N ASP A 363 -17.54 15.86 -12.20
CA ASP A 363 -18.57 15.08 -12.83
C ASP A 363 -19.81 15.00 -11.93
N PRO A 364 -21.03 14.90 -12.50
CA PRO A 364 -22.25 14.76 -11.72
C PRO A 364 -22.20 13.57 -10.76
N VAL A 365 -22.85 13.69 -9.62
CA VAL A 365 -23.06 12.56 -8.71
C VAL A 365 -24.21 11.69 -9.19
N ASP A 366 -25.21 12.30 -9.81
CA ASP A 366 -26.28 11.64 -10.56
C ASP A 366 -25.80 11.47 -12.02
N ASP A 367 -25.17 10.35 -12.31
CA ASP A 367 -24.58 10.01 -13.58
C ASP A 367 -25.29 8.83 -14.28
N GLY A 368 -26.48 8.47 -13.80
CA GLY A 368 -27.27 7.36 -14.32
C GLY A 368 -26.72 5.96 -13.97
N VAL A 369 -25.60 5.91 -13.23
CA VAL A 369 -25.02 4.68 -12.65
C VAL A 369 -25.27 4.63 -11.15
N MET A 370 -25.11 5.76 -10.47
CA MET A 370 -25.53 5.89 -9.09
C MET A 370 -27.06 6.06 -9.06
N VAL A 371 -27.76 5.04 -8.63
CA VAL A 371 -29.23 5.04 -8.51
C VAL A 371 -29.61 5.59 -7.13
N PHE A 372 -30.52 6.55 -7.13
CA PHE A 372 -31.02 7.21 -5.93
C PHE A 372 -32.49 6.86 -5.71
N ASP A 373 -32.84 6.44 -4.52
CA ASP A 373 -34.23 6.14 -4.17
C ASP A 373 -34.58 6.45 -2.71
N VAL A 374 -35.89 6.42 -2.45
CA VAL A 374 -36.42 6.43 -1.13
C VAL A 374 -37.01 5.04 -0.90
N PRO A 375 -36.39 4.18 -0.09
CA PRO A 375 -36.95 2.87 0.22
C PRO A 375 -38.36 3.04 0.83
N ALA A 376 -39.31 2.20 0.38
CA ALA A 376 -40.68 2.19 0.82
C ALA A 376 -40.79 1.89 2.33
#